data_ff7e3198912b493a0f027c764e119268
#
_entry.id   ff7e3198912b493a0f027c764e119268
#
_cell.length_a   1.000
_cell.length_b   1.000
_cell.length_c   1.000
_cell.angle_alpha   90.00
_cell.angle_beta   90.00
_cell.angle_gamma   90.00
#
_symmetry.space_group_name_H-M   'P 1'
#
loop_
_entity.id
_entity.type
_entity.pdbx_description
1 polymer ?
#
loop_
_entity_poly.entity_id
_entity_poly.type
_entity_poly.pdbx_seq_one_letter_code
_entity_poly.pdbx_strand_id
1 'polypeptide(L)'
;MNSRGPLISSAQVKAADALAHERFGIATDWLMEAAGWQLARFCNGGTVVACGVGNNAGDGLAAARHLLRWGRLASVACVDAGRLHGPAEKELQALRKLGVDVTGTLLFEGAEVVLDAIFGTGISRAPEGNFAAWIEAINSSGARVVSVDVPSGLDSDTGVAYAPSVQAHTTVTLGLPKAGLTSADGPRLAGEVWVADIGMPFEVYAELGIVVPPTLFSAQDRFRI
;
A
#
# COMPACT_ATOMS: atom_id res chain seq x y z
N MET A 1 14.60 -10.83 -21.54
CA MET A 1 14.52 -9.53 -20.86
C MET A 1 13.86 -9.77 -19.52
N ASN A 2 14.44 -9.27 -18.44
CA ASN A 2 13.93 -9.52 -17.08
C ASN A 2 12.56 -8.86 -16.94
N SER A 3 11.50 -9.63 -16.86
CA SER A 3 10.11 -9.16 -16.78
C SER A 3 9.73 -8.45 -15.47
N ARG A 4 10.72 -8.26 -14.58
CA ARG A 4 10.49 -7.77 -13.21
C ARG A 4 10.57 -6.24 -13.04
N GLY A 5 10.99 -5.50 -14.06
CA GLY A 5 11.27 -4.06 -13.94
C GLY A 5 12.50 -3.75 -13.07
N PRO A 6 12.96 -2.49 -13.06
CA PRO A 6 14.01 -2.03 -12.16
C PRO A 6 13.50 -1.97 -10.72
N LEU A 7 14.41 -2.21 -9.76
CA LEU A 7 14.10 -2.05 -8.33
C LEU A 7 14.24 -0.59 -7.91
N ILE A 8 13.45 -0.20 -6.90
CA ILE A 8 13.51 1.14 -6.30
C ILE A 8 13.69 1.02 -4.78
N SER A 9 14.55 1.83 -4.19
CA SER A 9 14.73 1.91 -2.73
C SER A 9 13.71 2.85 -2.08
N SER A 10 13.52 2.72 -0.76
CA SER A 10 12.66 3.60 0.04
C SER A 10 13.04 5.07 -0.09
N ALA A 11 14.34 5.37 -0.12
CA ALA A 11 14.86 6.71 -0.33
C ALA A 11 14.51 7.25 -1.74
N GLN A 12 14.62 6.40 -2.76
CA GLN A 12 14.25 6.78 -4.14
C GLN A 12 12.73 6.93 -4.31
N VAL A 13 11.89 6.14 -3.63
CA VAL A 13 10.43 6.34 -3.61
C VAL A 13 10.11 7.74 -3.09
N LYS A 14 10.67 8.11 -1.93
CA LYS A 14 10.47 9.45 -1.36
C LYS A 14 10.96 10.57 -2.28
N ALA A 15 12.09 10.37 -2.94
CA ALA A 15 12.63 11.33 -3.92
C ALA A 15 11.74 11.43 -5.17
N ALA A 16 11.21 10.29 -5.66
CA ALA A 16 10.30 10.28 -6.79
C ALA A 16 9.00 11.04 -6.50
N ASP A 17 8.39 10.86 -5.34
CA ASP A 17 7.19 11.60 -4.93
C ASP A 17 7.45 13.11 -4.89
N ALA A 18 8.57 13.54 -4.33
CA ALA A 18 8.96 14.96 -4.28
C ALA A 18 9.18 15.52 -5.69
N LEU A 19 9.96 14.84 -6.54
CA LEU A 19 10.21 15.24 -7.92
C LEU A 19 8.95 15.31 -8.77
N ALA A 20 8.06 14.31 -8.63
CA ALA A 20 6.78 14.29 -9.32
C ALA A 20 5.98 15.56 -9.03
N HIS A 21 5.92 15.95 -7.77
CA HIS A 21 5.18 17.14 -7.35
C HIS A 21 5.91 18.44 -7.76
N GLU A 22 7.17 18.60 -7.37
CA GLU A 22 7.89 19.88 -7.48
C GLU A 22 8.28 20.22 -8.91
N ARG A 23 8.71 19.22 -9.70
CA ARG A 23 9.23 19.44 -11.04
C ARG A 23 8.23 19.16 -12.15
N PHE A 24 7.38 18.15 -11.98
CA PHE A 24 6.45 17.73 -13.02
C PHE A 24 5.00 18.11 -12.74
N GLY A 25 4.70 18.72 -11.58
CA GLY A 25 3.36 19.17 -11.21
C GLY A 25 2.36 18.03 -11.01
N ILE A 26 2.85 16.80 -10.79
CA ILE A 26 2.01 15.62 -10.53
C ILE A 26 1.61 15.63 -9.07
N ALA A 27 0.33 15.84 -8.80
CA ALA A 27 -0.17 15.85 -7.43
C ALA A 27 -0.15 14.44 -6.83
N THR A 28 0.29 14.32 -5.56
CA THR A 28 0.26 13.06 -4.80
C THR A 28 -1.14 12.47 -4.73
N ASP A 29 -2.18 13.33 -4.71
CA ASP A 29 -3.59 12.91 -4.76
C ASP A 29 -3.90 12.06 -6.00
N TRP A 30 -3.30 12.35 -7.17
CA TRP A 30 -3.53 11.58 -8.39
C TRP A 30 -2.88 10.20 -8.32
N LEU A 31 -1.66 10.14 -7.77
CA LEU A 31 -0.96 8.86 -7.58
C LEU A 31 -1.68 7.99 -6.55
N MET A 32 -2.15 8.59 -5.47
CA MET A 32 -2.92 7.92 -4.41
C MET A 32 -4.26 7.39 -4.93
N GLU A 33 -4.97 8.15 -5.77
CA GLU A 33 -6.19 7.69 -6.43
C GLU A 33 -5.93 6.47 -7.33
N ALA A 34 -4.86 6.52 -8.14
CA ALA A 34 -4.47 5.39 -8.98
C ALA A 34 -4.08 4.16 -8.15
N ALA A 35 -3.33 4.36 -7.06
CA ALA A 35 -2.98 3.30 -6.11
C ALA A 35 -4.23 2.67 -5.51
N GLY A 36 -5.16 3.47 -4.98
CA GLY A 36 -6.41 3.01 -4.40
C GLY A 36 -7.27 2.20 -5.39
N TRP A 37 -7.36 2.66 -6.64
CA TRP A 37 -8.03 1.91 -7.71
C TRP A 37 -7.39 0.54 -7.94
N GLN A 38 -6.06 0.47 -8.04
CA GLN A 38 -5.36 -0.80 -8.23
C GLN A 38 -5.58 -1.75 -7.04
N LEU A 39 -5.41 -1.26 -5.81
CA LEU A 39 -5.55 -2.04 -4.58
C LEU A 39 -6.96 -2.65 -4.43
N ALA A 40 -7.99 -1.85 -4.63
CA ALA A 40 -9.37 -2.30 -4.51
C ALA A 40 -9.71 -3.49 -5.43
N ARG A 41 -9.03 -3.61 -6.57
CA ARG A 41 -9.21 -4.71 -7.55
C ARG A 41 -8.65 -6.05 -7.07
N PHE A 42 -7.79 -6.05 -6.05
CA PHE A 42 -7.31 -7.27 -5.40
C PHE A 42 -8.17 -7.72 -4.22
N CYS A 43 -9.12 -6.88 -3.78
CA CYS A 43 -10.02 -7.14 -2.67
C CYS A 43 -11.37 -7.67 -3.19
N ASN A 44 -11.50 -8.99 -3.29
CA ASN A 44 -12.68 -9.67 -3.81
C ASN A 44 -13.51 -10.26 -2.66
N GLY A 45 -14.40 -9.45 -2.05
CA GLY A 45 -15.24 -9.84 -0.92
C GLY A 45 -15.36 -8.73 0.12
N GLY A 46 -16.01 -9.00 1.22
CA GLY A 46 -16.11 -8.07 2.34
C GLY A 46 -14.73 -7.70 2.86
N THR A 47 -14.33 -6.45 2.67
CA THR A 47 -12.97 -5.99 2.96
C THR A 47 -12.92 -5.09 4.17
N VAL A 48 -12.06 -5.43 5.11
CA VAL A 48 -11.64 -4.58 6.23
C VAL A 48 -10.37 -3.86 5.83
N VAL A 49 -10.35 -2.53 5.92
CA VAL A 49 -9.17 -1.71 5.59
C VAL A 49 -8.53 -1.24 6.88
N ALA A 50 -7.29 -1.70 7.13
CA ALA A 50 -6.49 -1.37 8.31
C ALA A 50 -5.44 -0.31 7.97
N CYS A 51 -5.66 0.93 8.41
CA CYS A 51 -4.83 2.08 8.07
C CYS A 51 -3.89 2.48 9.20
N GLY A 52 -2.64 2.80 8.85
CA GLY A 52 -1.69 3.49 9.72
C GLY A 52 -1.91 5.00 9.73
N VAL A 53 -0.81 5.77 9.66
CA VAL A 53 -0.81 7.23 9.81
C VAL A 53 -0.08 7.99 8.66
N GLY A 54 0.40 7.30 7.63
CA GLY A 54 1.16 7.86 6.51
C GLY A 54 0.44 7.77 5.16
N ASN A 55 1.18 7.99 4.06
CA ASN A 55 0.66 7.89 2.69
C ASN A 55 0.11 6.49 2.38
N ASN A 56 0.74 5.42 2.89
CA ASN A 56 0.23 4.05 2.75
C ASN A 56 -1.21 3.91 3.28
N ALA A 57 -1.53 4.59 4.40
CA ALA A 57 -2.90 4.66 4.90
C ALA A 57 -3.82 5.41 3.93
N GLY A 58 -3.31 6.46 3.28
CA GLY A 58 -4.04 7.20 2.25
C GLY A 58 -4.41 6.32 1.05
N ASP A 59 -3.47 5.49 0.57
CA ASP A 59 -3.72 4.52 -0.51
C ASP A 59 -4.81 3.52 -0.11
N GLY A 60 -4.77 3.04 1.16
CA GLY A 60 -5.82 2.19 1.72
C GLY A 60 -7.18 2.88 1.81
N LEU A 61 -7.23 4.15 2.23
CA LEU A 61 -8.47 4.94 2.29
C LEU A 61 -9.04 5.22 0.90
N ALA A 62 -8.19 5.51 -0.09
CA ALA A 62 -8.60 5.64 -1.48
C ALA A 62 -9.20 4.30 -2.00
N ALA A 63 -8.56 3.17 -1.67
CA ALA A 63 -9.11 1.84 -1.98
C ALA A 63 -10.46 1.60 -1.30
N ALA A 64 -10.63 1.99 -0.02
CA ALA A 64 -11.88 1.87 0.72
C ALA A 64 -13.03 2.61 0.02
N ARG A 65 -12.79 3.77 -0.58
CA ARG A 65 -13.78 4.53 -1.33
C ARG A 65 -14.25 3.77 -2.59
N HIS A 66 -13.34 3.08 -3.30
CA HIS A 66 -13.70 2.22 -4.42
C HIS A 66 -14.47 0.98 -3.96
N LEU A 67 -14.04 0.35 -2.86
CA LEU A 67 -14.71 -0.82 -2.26
C LEU A 67 -16.12 -0.48 -1.79
N LEU A 68 -16.33 0.70 -1.17
CA LEU A 68 -17.65 1.20 -0.80
C LEU A 68 -18.59 1.24 -2.01
N ARG A 69 -18.13 1.86 -3.12
CA ARG A 69 -18.91 1.95 -4.35
C ARG A 69 -19.26 0.60 -4.96
N TRP A 70 -18.41 -0.42 -4.74
CA TRP A 70 -18.63 -1.78 -5.24
C TRP A 70 -19.39 -2.68 -4.27
N GLY A 71 -19.82 -2.16 -3.10
CA GLY A 71 -20.48 -2.94 -2.06
C GLY A 71 -19.60 -4.01 -1.42
N ARG A 72 -18.28 -3.77 -1.40
CA ARG A 72 -17.27 -4.70 -0.85
C ARG A 72 -16.58 -4.18 0.41
N LEU A 73 -16.87 -2.97 0.85
CA LEU A 73 -16.31 -2.43 2.08
C LEU A 73 -17.07 -2.98 3.30
N ALA A 74 -16.39 -3.73 4.17
CA ALA A 74 -16.94 -4.18 5.45
C ALA A 74 -16.72 -3.11 6.54
N SER A 75 -15.49 -2.65 6.73
CA SER A 75 -15.16 -1.59 7.68
C SER A 75 -13.84 -0.90 7.33
N VAL A 76 -13.61 0.28 7.93
CA VAL A 76 -12.34 1.01 7.87
C VAL A 76 -11.92 1.34 9.29
N ALA A 77 -10.66 1.05 9.60
CA ALA A 77 -10.06 1.44 10.87
C ALA A 77 -8.72 2.15 10.63
N CYS A 78 -8.47 3.23 11.39
CA CYS A 78 -7.19 3.93 11.42
C CYS A 78 -6.62 3.88 12.83
N VAL A 79 -5.37 3.48 12.99
CA VAL A 79 -4.71 3.40 14.32
C VAL A 79 -4.77 4.76 15.04
N ASP A 80 -4.57 5.84 14.30
CA ASP A 80 -4.71 7.21 14.79
C ASP A 80 -5.09 8.13 13.62
N ALA A 81 -6.39 8.27 13.39
CA ALA A 81 -6.93 9.10 12.31
C ALA A 81 -6.58 10.60 12.47
N GLY A 82 -6.28 11.06 13.69
CA GLY A 82 -5.91 12.45 13.96
C GLY A 82 -4.50 12.81 13.49
N ARG A 83 -3.68 11.82 13.15
CA ARG A 83 -2.32 12.02 12.61
C ARG A 83 -2.25 11.99 11.09
N LEU A 84 -3.34 11.68 10.42
CA LEU A 84 -3.39 11.76 8.96
C LEU A 84 -3.34 13.21 8.51
N HIS A 85 -2.60 13.48 7.44
CA HIS A 85 -2.45 14.82 6.86
C HIS A 85 -2.34 14.75 5.34
N GLY A 86 -2.49 15.91 4.69
CA GLY A 86 -2.36 16.05 3.23
C GLY A 86 -3.34 15.16 2.45
N PRO A 87 -2.89 14.43 1.42
CA PRO A 87 -3.76 13.57 0.61
C PRO A 87 -4.50 12.50 1.41
N ALA A 88 -3.82 11.84 2.38
CA ALA A 88 -4.43 10.82 3.22
C ALA A 88 -5.59 11.38 4.08
N GLU A 89 -5.44 12.59 4.60
CA GLU A 89 -6.52 13.27 5.33
C GLU A 89 -7.71 13.59 4.40
N LYS A 90 -7.45 13.99 3.16
CA LYS A 90 -8.52 14.25 2.18
C LYS A 90 -9.34 12.98 1.91
N GLU A 91 -8.70 11.83 1.73
CA GLU A 91 -9.40 10.55 1.55
C GLU A 91 -10.22 10.17 2.79
N LEU A 92 -9.68 10.35 4.01
CA LEU A 92 -10.42 10.18 5.25
C LEU A 92 -11.68 11.06 5.29
N GLN A 93 -11.56 12.35 4.97
CA GLN A 93 -12.69 13.27 4.97
C GLN A 93 -13.73 12.91 3.91
N ALA A 94 -13.28 12.43 2.73
CA ALA A 94 -14.20 11.97 1.69
C ALA A 94 -15.04 10.77 2.17
N LEU A 95 -14.40 9.75 2.78
CA LEU A 95 -15.10 8.59 3.34
C LEU A 95 -16.12 8.99 4.42
N ARG A 96 -15.74 9.89 5.35
CA ARG A 96 -16.64 10.40 6.38
C ARG A 96 -17.86 11.13 5.80
N LYS A 97 -17.65 11.94 4.77
CA LYS A 97 -18.75 12.64 4.05
C LYS A 97 -19.66 11.67 3.30
N LEU A 98 -19.15 10.51 2.90
CA LEU A 98 -19.91 9.39 2.31
C LEU A 98 -20.65 8.55 3.37
N GLY A 99 -20.55 8.89 4.64
CA GLY A 99 -21.22 8.20 5.75
C GLY A 99 -20.49 6.97 6.26
N VAL A 100 -19.20 6.79 5.89
CA VAL A 100 -18.39 5.70 6.41
C VAL A 100 -17.89 6.06 7.81
N ASP A 101 -18.20 5.20 8.79
CA ASP A 101 -17.60 5.29 10.12
C ASP A 101 -16.17 4.75 10.07
N VAL A 102 -15.19 5.63 10.33
CA VAL A 102 -13.78 5.29 10.39
C VAL A 102 -13.36 5.22 11.86
N THR A 103 -13.20 4.01 12.35
CA THR A 103 -12.97 3.72 13.78
C THR A 103 -11.48 3.70 14.16
N GLY A 104 -11.20 3.78 15.47
CA GLY A 104 -9.87 3.52 16.05
C GLY A 104 -9.68 2.07 16.49
N THR A 105 -10.67 1.20 16.21
CA THR A 105 -10.64 -0.21 16.59
C THR A 105 -10.76 -1.08 15.35
N LEU A 106 -9.86 -2.05 15.22
CA LEU A 106 -9.87 -3.00 14.11
C LEU A 106 -10.88 -4.13 14.42
N LEU A 107 -11.91 -4.22 13.60
CA LEU A 107 -12.98 -5.22 13.70
C LEU A 107 -13.00 -6.05 12.43
N PHE A 108 -13.19 -7.37 12.57
CA PHE A 108 -13.15 -8.31 11.43
C PHE A 108 -14.55 -8.88 11.08
N GLU A 109 -15.62 -8.29 11.59
CA GLU A 109 -16.98 -8.73 11.24
C GLU A 109 -17.22 -8.57 9.73
N GLY A 110 -17.62 -9.65 9.07
CA GLY A 110 -17.80 -9.68 7.61
C GLY A 110 -16.51 -9.65 6.78
N ALA A 111 -15.34 -9.81 7.40
CA ALA A 111 -14.07 -9.81 6.71
C ALA A 111 -13.81 -11.10 5.94
N GLU A 112 -13.83 -11.04 4.62
CA GLU A 112 -13.24 -12.05 3.74
C GLU A 112 -11.80 -11.65 3.36
N VAL A 113 -11.55 -10.34 3.30
CA VAL A 113 -10.24 -9.75 2.96
C VAL A 113 -9.87 -8.69 4.00
N VAL A 114 -8.60 -8.65 4.37
CA VAL A 114 -8.00 -7.52 5.09
C VAL A 114 -7.04 -6.82 4.15
N LEU A 115 -7.23 -5.52 3.93
CA LEU A 115 -6.27 -4.66 3.25
C LEU A 115 -5.34 -4.04 4.31
N ASP A 116 -4.11 -4.52 4.37
CA ASP A 116 -3.06 -3.99 5.25
C ASP A 116 -2.46 -2.73 4.64
N ALA A 117 -2.84 -1.59 5.16
CA ALA A 117 -2.36 -0.25 4.81
C ALA A 117 -1.72 0.46 6.01
N ILE A 118 -1.10 -0.32 6.95
CA ILE A 118 -0.53 0.24 8.16
C ILE A 118 0.81 0.92 7.87
N PHE A 119 1.77 0.19 7.30
CA PHE A 119 3.09 0.70 6.94
C PHE A 119 3.43 0.34 5.50
N GLY A 120 4.03 1.30 4.76
CA GLY A 120 4.69 1.07 3.48
C GLY A 120 6.22 1.08 3.63
N THR A 121 6.93 1.67 2.67
CA THR A 121 8.40 1.72 2.61
C THR A 121 9.08 2.49 3.76
N GLY A 122 8.33 3.19 4.61
CA GLY A 122 8.88 4.08 5.64
C GLY A 122 9.21 3.42 6.98
N ILE A 123 9.09 2.09 7.11
CA ILE A 123 9.40 1.42 8.37
C ILE A 123 10.92 1.25 8.55
N SER A 124 11.41 1.51 9.76
CA SER A 124 12.83 1.40 10.13
C SER A 124 13.07 0.81 11.51
N ARG A 125 12.01 0.35 12.18
CA ARG A 125 12.05 -0.27 13.52
C ARG A 125 10.82 -1.16 13.73
N ALA A 126 10.87 -2.00 14.76
CA ALA A 126 9.74 -2.86 15.12
C ALA A 126 8.47 -2.05 15.39
N PRO A 127 7.30 -2.51 14.90
CA PRO A 127 6.01 -1.96 15.30
C PRO A 127 5.78 -2.12 16.80
N GLU A 128 5.18 -1.10 17.43
CA GLU A 128 4.91 -1.08 18.87
C GLU A 128 3.46 -0.66 19.15
N GLY A 129 2.97 -0.96 20.35
CA GLY A 129 1.65 -0.56 20.83
C GLY A 129 0.52 -1.05 19.92
N ASN A 130 -0.41 -0.17 19.57
CA ASN A 130 -1.55 -0.52 18.71
C ASN A 130 -1.14 -1.02 17.32
N PHE A 131 -0.03 -0.54 16.76
CA PHE A 131 0.45 -1.03 15.47
C PHE A 131 0.84 -2.51 15.54
N ALA A 132 1.58 -2.92 16.58
CA ALA A 132 1.94 -4.31 16.80
C ALA A 132 0.70 -5.18 17.04
N ALA A 133 -0.20 -4.74 17.91
CA ALA A 133 -1.43 -5.45 18.22
C ALA A 133 -2.32 -5.66 16.97
N TRP A 134 -2.40 -4.65 16.10
CA TRP A 134 -3.17 -4.77 14.85
C TRP A 134 -2.53 -5.75 13.87
N ILE A 135 -1.21 -5.77 13.74
CA ILE A 135 -0.49 -6.73 12.89
C ILE A 135 -0.75 -8.17 13.38
N GLU A 136 -0.67 -8.41 14.70
CA GLU A 136 -0.98 -9.72 15.29
C GLU A 136 -2.44 -10.12 15.06
N ALA A 137 -3.38 -9.18 15.22
CA ALA A 137 -4.80 -9.40 14.97
C ALA A 137 -5.08 -9.73 13.50
N ILE A 138 -4.44 -9.02 12.55
CA ILE A 138 -4.53 -9.30 11.11
C ILE A 138 -4.04 -10.72 10.81
N ASN A 139 -2.88 -11.10 11.32
CA ASN A 139 -2.31 -12.44 11.11
C ASN A 139 -3.20 -13.56 11.70
N SER A 140 -3.98 -13.25 12.72
CA SER A 140 -4.89 -14.20 13.40
C SER A 140 -6.32 -14.15 12.89
N SER A 141 -6.66 -13.24 11.97
CA SER A 141 -8.05 -12.99 11.53
C SER A 141 -8.68 -14.13 10.74
N GLY A 142 -7.86 -15.00 10.13
CA GLY A 142 -8.31 -16.01 9.19
C GLY A 142 -8.77 -15.49 7.83
N ALA A 143 -8.80 -14.17 7.63
CA ALA A 143 -9.14 -13.55 6.35
C ALA A 143 -7.94 -13.57 5.39
N ARG A 144 -8.22 -13.43 4.09
CA ARG A 144 -7.17 -13.24 3.09
C ARG A 144 -6.53 -11.86 3.26
N VAL A 145 -5.21 -11.79 3.41
CA VAL A 145 -4.50 -10.52 3.60
C VAL A 145 -3.90 -10.03 2.28
N VAL A 146 -4.22 -8.78 1.93
CA VAL A 146 -3.61 -8.03 0.82
C VAL A 146 -2.83 -6.88 1.42
N SER A 147 -1.51 -6.82 1.21
CA SER A 147 -0.68 -5.72 1.72
C SER A 147 -0.46 -4.64 0.65
N VAL A 148 -0.57 -3.39 1.08
CA VAL A 148 -0.29 -2.20 0.29
C VAL A 148 1.20 -1.95 0.26
N ASP A 149 1.78 -1.95 -0.92
CA ASP A 149 3.18 -1.65 -1.25
C ASP A 149 4.19 -2.67 -0.70
N VAL A 150 4.24 -2.87 0.62
CA VAL A 150 5.01 -3.92 1.30
C VAL A 150 4.22 -4.41 2.52
N PRO A 151 4.37 -5.68 2.97
CA PRO A 151 3.76 -6.13 4.21
C PRO A 151 4.19 -5.26 5.39
N SER A 152 3.24 -4.83 6.22
CA SER A 152 3.57 -4.02 7.39
C SER A 152 4.51 -4.75 8.33
N GLY A 153 5.64 -4.12 8.65
CA GLY A 153 6.73 -4.72 9.43
C GLY A 153 7.91 -5.25 8.60
N LEU A 154 7.79 -5.31 7.26
CA LEU A 154 8.89 -5.68 6.38
C LEU A 154 9.69 -4.46 5.95
N ASP A 155 11.01 -4.50 6.10
CA ASP A 155 11.91 -3.48 5.53
C ASP A 155 11.94 -3.62 4.00
N SER A 156 11.53 -2.56 3.30
CA SER A 156 11.37 -2.56 1.85
C SER A 156 12.68 -2.66 1.06
N ASP A 157 13.80 -2.31 1.66
CA ASP A 157 15.11 -2.29 1.01
C ASP A 157 15.87 -3.59 1.26
N THR A 158 15.86 -4.10 2.49
CA THR A 158 16.63 -5.27 2.91
C THR A 158 15.84 -6.56 2.94
N GLY A 159 14.52 -6.49 3.11
CA GLY A 159 13.65 -7.64 3.32
C GLY A 159 13.73 -8.24 4.73
N VAL A 160 14.39 -7.54 5.66
CA VAL A 160 14.41 -7.96 7.08
C VAL A 160 13.06 -7.65 7.72
N ALA A 161 12.50 -8.62 8.43
CA ALA A 161 11.25 -8.44 9.17
C ALA A 161 11.50 -7.83 10.55
N TYR A 162 10.80 -6.74 10.86
CA TYR A 162 10.67 -6.19 12.20
C TYR A 162 9.43 -6.79 12.86
N ALA A 163 9.60 -7.68 13.84
CA ALA A 163 8.49 -8.38 14.48
C ALA A 163 7.66 -7.46 15.39
N PRO A 164 6.29 -7.56 15.33
CA PRO A 164 5.53 -8.40 14.44
C PRO A 164 5.45 -7.85 13.01
N SER A 165 5.31 -8.75 12.02
CA SER A 165 5.13 -8.39 10.62
C SER A 165 3.90 -9.09 10.04
N VAL A 166 3.19 -8.43 9.13
CA VAL A 166 2.06 -9.01 8.41
C VAL A 166 2.53 -10.15 7.50
N GLN A 167 1.76 -11.23 7.49
CA GLN A 167 1.88 -12.35 6.56
C GLN A 167 0.84 -12.19 5.46
N ALA A 168 1.22 -11.55 4.36
CA ALA A 168 0.31 -11.31 3.26
C ALA A 168 0.11 -12.56 2.39
N HIS A 169 -1.09 -12.74 1.85
CA HIS A 169 -1.36 -13.67 0.76
C HIS A 169 -0.99 -13.05 -0.59
N THR A 170 -1.13 -11.73 -0.67
CA THR A 170 -0.78 -10.94 -1.86
C THR A 170 -0.24 -9.59 -1.43
N THR A 171 0.85 -9.15 -2.04
CA THR A 171 1.35 -7.79 -1.91
C THR A 171 1.20 -7.07 -3.25
N VAL A 172 0.59 -5.89 -3.22
CA VAL A 172 0.46 -5.02 -4.39
C VAL A 172 1.42 -3.87 -4.22
N THR A 173 2.60 -3.98 -4.83
CA THR A 173 3.64 -2.94 -4.76
C THR A 173 3.39 -1.89 -5.84
N LEU A 174 3.57 -0.63 -5.48
CA LEU A 174 3.15 0.52 -6.26
C LEU A 174 4.30 1.10 -7.09
N GLY A 175 4.06 1.33 -8.38
CA GLY A 175 5.03 1.88 -9.33
C GLY A 175 6.13 0.89 -9.72
N LEU A 176 7.17 0.80 -8.91
CA LEU A 176 8.29 -0.13 -9.13
C LEU A 176 8.49 -1.08 -7.94
N PRO A 177 9.01 -2.31 -8.19
CA PRO A 177 9.21 -3.30 -7.15
C PRO A 177 10.34 -2.90 -6.18
N LYS A 178 10.19 -3.27 -4.91
CA LYS A 178 11.14 -3.04 -3.83
C LYS A 178 11.99 -4.29 -3.60
N ALA A 179 13.29 -4.10 -3.38
CA ALA A 179 14.26 -5.21 -3.23
C ALA A 179 13.88 -6.16 -2.08
N GLY A 180 13.38 -5.61 -0.98
CA GLY A 180 12.98 -6.36 0.20
C GLY A 180 11.87 -7.39 -0.04
N LEU A 181 11.01 -7.20 -1.05
CA LEU A 181 9.95 -8.15 -1.38
C LEU A 181 10.48 -9.52 -1.86
N THR A 182 11.70 -9.54 -2.41
CA THR A 182 12.32 -10.75 -2.96
C THR A 182 13.59 -11.16 -2.21
N SER A 183 13.92 -10.49 -1.10
CA SER A 183 15.10 -10.70 -0.28
C SER A 183 14.74 -11.14 1.13
N ALA A 184 15.64 -11.82 1.81
CA ALA A 184 15.54 -12.23 3.23
C ALA A 184 14.16 -12.83 3.60
N ASP A 185 13.38 -12.15 4.46
CA ASP A 185 12.03 -12.59 4.88
C ASP A 185 10.94 -12.26 3.85
N GLY A 186 11.22 -11.40 2.88
CA GLY A 186 10.26 -10.94 1.88
C GLY A 186 9.46 -12.05 1.21
N PRO A 187 10.09 -13.09 0.62
CA PRO A 187 9.37 -14.20 -0.04
C PRO A 187 8.40 -14.94 0.89
N ARG A 188 8.68 -14.98 2.19
CA ARG A 188 7.83 -15.62 3.19
C ARG A 188 6.64 -14.75 3.58
N LEU A 189 6.84 -13.42 3.64
CA LEU A 189 5.84 -12.47 4.14
C LEU A 189 4.97 -11.85 3.05
N ALA A 190 5.51 -11.68 1.83
CA ALA A 190 4.83 -10.94 0.78
C ALA A 190 3.78 -11.75 0.00
N GLY A 191 3.81 -13.07 0.07
CA GLY A 191 2.93 -13.92 -0.73
C GLY A 191 3.12 -13.71 -2.24
N GLU A 192 2.03 -13.64 -3.00
CA GLU A 192 2.10 -13.27 -4.41
C GLU A 192 2.38 -11.78 -4.56
N VAL A 193 3.46 -11.40 -5.26
CA VAL A 193 3.82 -10.00 -5.45
C VAL A 193 3.38 -9.51 -6.83
N TRP A 194 2.55 -8.46 -6.82
CA TRP A 194 2.09 -7.76 -8.02
C TRP A 194 2.63 -6.34 -8.02
N VAL A 195 3.18 -5.92 -9.15
CA VAL A 195 3.61 -4.54 -9.40
C VAL A 195 2.48 -3.83 -10.13
N ALA A 196 1.97 -2.74 -9.56
CA ALA A 196 0.85 -1.99 -10.11
C ALA A 196 1.29 -0.60 -10.61
N ASP A 197 0.85 -0.24 -11.81
CA ASP A 197 1.00 1.10 -12.34
C ASP A 197 0.12 2.09 -11.56
N ILE A 198 0.73 3.17 -11.10
CA ILE A 198 0.05 4.28 -10.42
C ILE A 198 0.12 5.59 -11.23
N GLY A 199 0.57 5.52 -12.49
CA GLY A 199 0.70 6.69 -13.34
C GLY A 199 1.89 7.59 -13.05
N MET A 200 2.92 7.08 -12.36
CA MET A 200 4.16 7.83 -12.16
C MET A 200 4.91 7.96 -13.50
N PRO A 201 5.19 9.18 -14.00
CA PRO A 201 5.93 9.38 -15.24
C PRO A 201 7.32 8.75 -15.18
N PHE A 202 7.75 8.09 -16.25
CA PHE A 202 9.06 7.44 -16.30
C PHE A 202 10.21 8.46 -16.27
N GLU A 203 9.95 9.69 -16.67
CA GLU A 203 10.86 10.83 -16.57
C GLU A 203 11.27 11.12 -15.11
N VAL A 204 10.36 10.91 -14.15
CA VAL A 204 10.66 11.04 -12.71
C VAL A 204 11.72 10.02 -12.30
N TYR A 205 11.58 8.78 -12.73
CA TYR A 205 12.55 7.73 -12.45
C TYR A 205 13.90 7.99 -13.17
N ALA A 206 13.87 8.51 -14.39
CA ALA A 206 15.07 8.84 -15.15
C ALA A 206 15.92 9.90 -14.44
N GLU A 207 15.31 10.90 -13.79
CA GLU A 207 16.01 11.90 -12.97
C GLU A 207 16.74 11.27 -11.75
N LEU A 208 16.25 10.11 -11.28
CA LEU A 208 16.89 9.35 -10.21
C LEU A 208 17.90 8.31 -10.72
N GLY A 209 18.21 8.33 -12.02
CA GLY A 209 19.09 7.37 -12.65
C GLY A 209 18.50 5.96 -12.83
N ILE A 210 17.17 5.82 -12.71
CA ILE A 210 16.47 4.55 -12.88
C ILE A 210 15.90 4.48 -14.29
N VAL A 211 16.43 3.54 -15.10
CA VAL A 211 15.95 3.33 -16.47
C VAL A 211 14.77 2.37 -16.46
N VAL A 212 13.57 2.89 -16.71
CA VAL A 212 12.33 2.09 -16.83
C VAL A 212 12.08 1.80 -18.31
N PRO A 213 11.91 0.53 -18.71
CA PRO A 213 11.55 0.21 -20.08
C PRO A 213 10.19 0.85 -20.44
N PRO A 214 10.07 1.56 -21.60
CA PRO A 214 8.80 2.18 -22.00
C PRO A 214 7.64 1.19 -22.12
N THR A 215 7.97 -0.10 -22.25
CA THR A 215 6.99 -1.19 -22.38
C THR A 215 6.52 -1.76 -21.04
N LEU A 216 7.04 -1.29 -19.90
CA LEU A 216 6.78 -1.93 -18.59
C LEU A 216 5.28 -2.07 -18.32
N PHE A 217 4.50 -1.00 -18.58
CA PHE A 217 3.05 -0.97 -18.36
C PHE A 217 2.26 -0.77 -19.68
N SER A 218 2.88 -0.87 -20.85
CA SER A 218 2.22 -0.53 -22.12
C SER A 218 1.10 -1.48 -22.54
N ALA A 219 1.15 -2.74 -22.11
CA ALA A 219 0.16 -3.76 -22.45
C ALA A 219 -0.77 -4.12 -21.27
N GLN A 220 -0.39 -3.78 -20.06
CA GLN A 220 -1.11 -4.12 -18.84
C GLN A 220 -0.76 -3.14 -17.73
N ASP A 221 -1.74 -2.83 -16.88
CA ASP A 221 -1.59 -1.90 -15.76
C ASP A 221 -0.99 -2.53 -14.50
N ARG A 222 -0.65 -3.82 -14.53
CA ARG A 222 0.02 -4.57 -13.46
C ARG A 222 0.58 -5.88 -13.97
N PHE A 223 1.60 -6.37 -13.29
CA PHE A 223 2.20 -7.68 -13.58
C PHE A 223 2.72 -8.34 -12.29
N ARG A 224 2.84 -9.67 -12.32
CA ARG A 224 3.35 -10.47 -11.19
C ARG A 224 4.86 -10.69 -11.33
N ILE A 225 5.60 -10.68 -10.21
CA ILE A 225 7.04 -10.97 -10.15
C ILE A 225 7.36 -12.22 -9.33
#